data_b17ac3ba255fcfab1d11b4fcc9ea3713
#
_entry.id   b17ac3ba255fcfab1d11b4fcc9ea3713
#
_cell.length_a   1.000
_cell.length_b   1.000
_cell.length_c   1.000
_cell.angle_alpha   90.00
_cell.angle_beta   90.00
_cell.angle_gamma   90.00
#
_symmetry.space_group_name_H-M   'P 1'
#
loop_
_entity.id
_entity.type
_entity.pdbx_description
1 polymer ?
#
loop_
_entity_poly.entity_id
_entity_poly.type
_entity_poly.pdbx_seq_one_letter_code
_entity_poly.pdbx_strand_id
1 'polypeptide(L)' 'MAQVNMSLRIDAELKDAFMAAAKSMDRNGSQLIRDFMRQTVERQ' A
#
# COMPACT_ATOMS: atom_id res chain seq x y z
N MET A 1 -4.07 -13.14 14.37
CA MET A 1 -3.18 -12.01 14.69
C MET A 1 -3.99 -10.73 14.78
N ALA A 2 -3.58 -9.87 15.68
CA ALA A 2 -4.24 -8.59 15.85
C ALA A 2 -3.92 -7.66 14.68
N GLN A 3 -4.92 -6.88 14.26
CA GLN A 3 -4.73 -5.84 13.24
C GLN A 3 -4.62 -4.50 13.92
N VAL A 4 -3.69 -3.70 13.50
CA VAL A 4 -3.48 -2.38 14.03
C VAL A 4 -3.47 -1.35 12.92
N ASN A 5 -3.77 -0.11 13.26
CA ASN A 5 -3.72 0.99 12.31
C ASN A 5 -2.31 1.54 12.23
N MET A 6 -1.93 1.93 11.04
CA MET A 6 -0.67 2.61 10.80
C MET A 6 -0.93 3.86 9.98
N SER A 7 -0.39 4.98 10.41
CA SER A 7 -0.54 6.25 9.72
C SER A 7 0.74 6.62 9.01
N LEU A 8 0.59 7.10 7.76
CA LEU A 8 1.71 7.54 6.94
C LEU A 8 1.44 8.93 6.41
N ARG A 9 2.49 9.73 6.33
CA ARG A 9 2.42 11.02 5.65
C ARG A 9 2.95 10.85 4.24
N ILE A 10 2.11 11.14 3.26
CA ILE A 10 2.50 11.04 1.86
C ILE A 10 1.96 12.23 1.10
N ASP A 11 2.67 12.59 0.02
CA ASP A 11 2.20 13.65 -0.87
C ASP A 11 0.87 13.28 -1.47
N ALA A 12 -0.02 14.28 -1.59
CA ALA A 12 -1.32 14.05 -2.19
C ALA A 12 -1.19 13.56 -3.63
N GLU A 13 -0.22 14.10 -4.37
CA GLU A 13 0.01 13.69 -5.76
C GLU A 13 0.42 12.22 -5.84
N LEU A 14 1.31 11.80 -4.95
CA LEU A 14 1.75 10.41 -4.92
C LEU A 14 0.62 9.48 -4.54
N LYS A 15 -0.16 9.88 -3.55
CA LYS A 15 -1.31 9.08 -3.13
C LYS A 15 -2.29 8.90 -4.29
N ASP A 16 -2.62 10.00 -4.98
CA ASP A 16 -3.57 9.95 -6.08
C ASP A 16 -3.06 9.08 -7.22
N ALA A 17 -1.78 9.21 -7.55
CA ALA A 17 -1.16 8.41 -8.59
C ALA A 17 -1.17 6.93 -8.23
N PHE A 18 -0.88 6.63 -6.95
CA PHE A 18 -0.88 5.25 -6.46
C PHE A 18 -2.28 4.64 -6.54
N MET A 19 -3.29 5.39 -6.09
CA MET A 19 -4.66 4.89 -6.11
C MET A 19 -5.16 4.67 -7.54
N ALA A 20 -4.78 5.57 -8.46
CA ALA A 20 -5.14 5.41 -9.86
C ALA A 20 -4.45 4.18 -10.47
N ALA A 21 -3.19 3.97 -10.15
CA ALA A 21 -2.44 2.81 -10.63
C ALA A 21 -3.04 1.51 -10.09
N ALA A 22 -3.41 1.49 -8.81
CA ALA A 22 -4.03 0.31 -8.21
C ALA A 22 -5.35 -0.02 -8.90
N LYS A 23 -6.14 0.99 -9.18
CA LYS A 23 -7.42 0.81 -9.86
C LYS A 23 -7.21 0.26 -11.27
N SER A 24 -6.22 0.78 -11.97
CA SER A 24 -5.89 0.33 -13.31
C SER A 24 -5.45 -1.14 -13.33
N MET A 25 -4.86 -1.61 -12.23
CA MET A 25 -4.46 -3.01 -12.07
C MET A 25 -5.58 -3.86 -11.46
N ASP A 26 -6.74 -3.27 -11.26
CA ASP A 26 -7.89 -3.93 -10.63
C ASP A 26 -7.49 -4.47 -9.24
N ARG A 27 -6.70 -3.70 -8.50
CA ARG A 27 -6.23 -4.06 -7.17
C ARG A 27 -6.66 -3.01 -6.15
N ASN A 28 -6.77 -3.45 -4.91
CA ASN A 28 -7.05 -2.57 -3.80
C ASN A 28 -5.73 -1.96 -3.31
N GLY A 29 -5.70 -0.64 -3.08
CA GLY A 29 -4.49 0.04 -2.62
C GLY A 29 -3.95 -0.51 -1.31
N SER A 30 -4.84 -0.79 -0.36
CA SER A 30 -4.42 -1.36 0.92
C SER A 30 -3.78 -2.73 0.74
N GLN A 31 -4.32 -3.52 -0.17
CA GLN A 31 -3.77 -4.85 -0.48
C GLN A 31 -2.35 -4.73 -1.03
N LEU A 32 -2.13 -3.79 -1.94
CA LEU A 32 -0.80 -3.58 -2.52
C LEU A 32 0.21 -3.17 -1.46
N ILE A 33 -0.21 -2.29 -0.54
CA ILE A 33 0.66 -1.84 0.55
C ILE A 33 1.04 -3.02 1.44
N ARG A 34 0.08 -3.86 1.80
CA ARG A 34 0.36 -5.02 2.65
C ARG A 34 1.29 -6.00 1.95
N ASP A 35 1.08 -6.21 0.67
CA ASP A 35 1.93 -7.10 -0.12
C ASP A 35 3.37 -6.60 -0.14
N PHE A 36 3.55 -5.29 -0.32
CA PHE A 36 4.88 -4.68 -0.31
C PHE A 36 5.55 -4.85 1.05
N MET A 37 4.80 -4.63 2.11
CA MET A 37 5.33 -4.79 3.47
C MET A 37 5.80 -6.22 3.72
N ARG A 38 4.98 -7.18 3.30
CA ARG A 38 5.30 -8.59 3.49
C ARG A 38 6.57 -8.96 2.71
N GLN A 39 6.66 -8.51 1.47
CA GLN A 39 7.84 -8.76 0.63
C GLN A 39 9.09 -8.14 1.24
N THR A 40 8.96 -6.96 1.80
CA THR A 40 10.09 -6.26 2.43
C THR A 40 10.61 -7.05 3.61
N VAL A 41 9.71 -7.56 4.44
CA VAL A 41 10.10 -8.37 5.60
C VAL A 41 10.78 -9.66 5.16
N GLU A 42 10.27 -10.29 4.11
CA GLU A 42 10.81 -11.56 3.63
C GLU A 42 12.20 -11.41 3.01
N ARG A 43 12.55 -10.20 2.58
CA ARG A 43 13.86 -9.94 1.98
C ARG A 43 14.98 -9.77 2.98
N GLN A 44 14.66 -9.60 4.23
CA GLN A 44 15.71 -9.42 5.25
C GLN A 44 16.38 -10.72 5.62
#